data_ae000807dd18629cbcdf305ea10154a4
#
_entry.id   ae000807dd18629cbcdf305ea10154a4
#
_cell.length_a   1.000
_cell.length_b   1.000
_cell.length_c   1.000
_cell.angle_alpha   90.00
_cell.angle_beta   90.00
_cell.angle_gamma   90.00
#
_symmetry.space_group_name_H-M   'P 1'
#
loop_
_entity.id
_entity.type
_entity.pdbx_description
1 polymer ?
#
loop_
_entity_poly.entity_id
_entity_poly.type
_entity_poly.pdbx_seq_one_letter_code
_entity_poly.pdbx_strand_id
1 'polypeptide(L)'
;TDYSLSITYLDEDSNLSSVTDRICRERKPLGIIFLGGSREDFSEDTSSFKVPCVIVTTSAENWSMEELSSVSIDDEKAGETIVDYLIEHGHTKIAEIGANLELSQTARLRHNGYLNSLKKHGITPDERYYERARFSYDSAYRAMKKLLEKDIEITAVYAISDVMAIGALRAILD
;
A
#
# COMPACT_ATOMS: atom_id res chain seq x y z
N THR A 1 32.95 0.18 -12.99
CA THR A 1 31.89 -0.23 -13.94
C THR A 1 30.77 0.76 -13.80
N ASP A 2 30.54 1.56 -14.84
CA ASP A 2 29.50 2.60 -14.80
C ASP A 2 28.19 1.95 -15.25
N TYR A 3 27.18 1.95 -14.34
CA TYR A 3 25.81 1.55 -14.64
C TYR A 3 25.00 2.80 -15.01
N SER A 4 24.13 2.69 -16.00
CA SER A 4 23.10 3.71 -16.29
C SER A 4 21.77 3.31 -15.67
N LEU A 5 21.10 4.26 -15.02
CA LEU A 5 19.75 4.08 -14.48
C LEU A 5 18.74 4.71 -15.43
N SER A 6 17.69 3.96 -15.78
CA SER A 6 16.54 4.49 -16.51
C SER A 6 15.29 4.32 -15.66
N ILE A 7 14.50 5.39 -15.49
CA ILE A 7 13.24 5.36 -14.72
C ILE A 7 12.08 5.43 -15.71
N THR A 8 11.10 4.55 -15.53
CA THR A 8 9.84 4.56 -16.28
C THR A 8 8.70 4.65 -15.28
N TYR A 9 7.86 5.66 -15.42
CA TYR A 9 6.64 5.78 -14.64
C TYR A 9 5.51 5.06 -15.35
N LEU A 10 4.68 4.35 -14.58
CA LEU A 10 3.49 3.65 -15.05
C LEU A 10 2.27 4.27 -14.39
N ASP A 11 1.22 4.45 -15.16
CA ASP A 11 -0.09 4.80 -14.64
C ASP A 11 -0.77 3.56 -14.02
N GLU A 12 -1.74 3.78 -13.13
CA GLU A 12 -2.48 2.70 -12.45
C GLU A 12 -3.15 1.71 -13.44
N ASP A 13 -3.50 2.16 -14.64
CA ASP A 13 -4.14 1.35 -15.68
C ASP A 13 -3.13 0.68 -16.63
N SER A 14 -1.82 0.86 -16.40
CA SER A 14 -0.79 0.30 -17.26
C SER A 14 -0.60 -1.19 -17.01
N ASN A 15 -0.53 -1.99 -18.08
CA ASN A 15 -0.16 -3.39 -17.98
C ASN A 15 1.37 -3.51 -17.77
N LEU A 16 1.78 -3.82 -16.55
CA LEU A 16 3.17 -3.89 -16.14
C LEU A 16 3.96 -4.93 -16.96
N SER A 17 3.37 -6.10 -17.21
CA SER A 17 4.02 -7.17 -17.97
C SER A 17 4.34 -6.72 -19.41
N SER A 18 3.40 -6.10 -20.10
CA SER A 18 3.61 -5.65 -21.48
C SER A 18 4.66 -4.54 -21.59
N VAL A 19 4.71 -3.64 -20.61
CA VAL A 19 5.73 -2.58 -20.56
C VAL A 19 7.11 -3.18 -20.26
N THR A 20 7.17 -4.14 -19.33
CA THR A 20 8.42 -4.83 -18.98
C THR A 20 8.98 -5.61 -20.17
N ASP A 21 8.14 -6.35 -20.90
CA ASP A 21 8.52 -7.06 -22.12
C ASP A 21 9.10 -6.13 -23.17
N ARG A 22 8.48 -4.98 -23.37
CA ARG A 22 8.99 -3.98 -24.31
C ARG A 22 10.34 -3.46 -23.86
N ILE A 23 10.52 -3.13 -22.58
CA ILE A 23 11.79 -2.66 -22.02
C ILE A 23 12.88 -3.73 -22.20
N CYS A 24 12.58 -4.99 -21.91
CA CYS A 24 13.52 -6.09 -22.07
C CYS A 24 13.96 -6.26 -23.54
N ARG A 25 13.05 -6.14 -24.50
CA ARG A 25 13.36 -6.26 -25.92
C ARG A 25 14.15 -5.08 -26.48
N GLU A 26 13.75 -3.85 -26.12
CA GLU A 26 14.31 -2.64 -26.71
C GLU A 26 15.61 -2.20 -26.03
N ARG A 27 15.68 -2.31 -24.71
CA ARG A 27 16.77 -1.74 -23.91
C ARG A 27 17.75 -2.76 -23.35
N LYS A 28 17.36 -4.04 -23.31
CA LYS A 28 18.18 -5.16 -22.80
C LYS A 28 18.85 -4.82 -21.44
N PRO A 29 18.05 -4.50 -20.41
CA PRO A 29 18.58 -4.09 -19.12
C PRO A 29 19.34 -5.26 -18.45
N LEU A 30 20.27 -4.95 -17.56
CA LEU A 30 20.95 -5.96 -16.71
C LEU A 30 20.03 -6.51 -15.61
N GLY A 31 19.01 -5.76 -15.21
CA GLY A 31 18.00 -6.13 -14.24
C GLY A 31 16.96 -5.04 -14.12
N ILE A 32 15.84 -5.34 -13.45
CA ILE A 32 14.71 -4.42 -13.27
C ILE A 32 14.36 -4.35 -11.79
N ILE A 33 14.11 -3.14 -11.31
CA ILE A 33 13.57 -2.89 -9.96
C ILE A 33 12.16 -2.32 -10.12
N PHE A 34 11.17 -3.02 -9.62
CA PHE A 34 9.79 -2.55 -9.54
C PHE A 34 9.56 -1.87 -8.20
N LEU A 35 9.16 -0.60 -8.23
CA LEU A 35 8.81 0.15 -7.03
C LEU A 35 7.29 0.13 -6.83
N GLY A 36 6.81 -0.87 -6.13
CA GLY A 36 5.38 -1.18 -5.99
C GLY A 36 4.90 -2.16 -7.04
N GLY A 37 3.62 -2.46 -6.99
CA GLY A 37 2.93 -3.42 -7.84
C GLY A 37 2.22 -4.50 -7.04
N SER A 38 1.28 -5.16 -7.67
CA SER A 38 0.52 -6.29 -7.14
C SER A 38 0.79 -7.54 -7.97
N ARG A 39 0.39 -8.71 -7.47
CA ARG A 39 0.52 -9.96 -8.22
C ARG A 39 -0.23 -9.91 -9.54
N GLU A 40 -1.37 -9.24 -9.57
CA GLU A 40 -2.24 -9.11 -10.73
C GLU A 40 -1.62 -8.27 -11.85
N ASP A 41 -0.67 -7.38 -11.49
CA ASP A 41 0.07 -6.57 -12.46
C ASP A 41 1.09 -7.42 -13.27
N PHE A 42 1.47 -8.56 -12.71
CA PHE A 42 2.32 -9.55 -13.39
C PHE A 42 1.41 -10.64 -13.95
N SER A 43 1.25 -10.67 -15.28
CA SER A 43 0.50 -11.73 -15.95
C SER A 43 1.12 -13.11 -15.64
N GLU A 44 0.32 -14.19 -15.72
CA GLU A 44 0.79 -15.56 -15.47
C GLU A 44 1.95 -15.98 -16.39
N ASP A 45 2.11 -15.34 -17.54
CA ASP A 45 3.23 -15.57 -18.45
C ASP A 45 4.39 -14.61 -18.18
N THR A 46 5.13 -14.88 -17.13
CA THR A 46 6.36 -14.15 -16.76
C THR A 46 7.61 -14.78 -17.37
N SER A 47 7.46 -15.80 -18.23
CA SER A 47 8.56 -16.46 -18.95
C SER A 47 9.36 -15.51 -19.86
N SER A 48 8.82 -14.32 -20.12
CA SER A 48 9.49 -13.25 -20.88
C SER A 48 10.51 -12.44 -20.06
N PHE A 49 10.43 -12.46 -18.73
CA PHE A 49 11.39 -11.76 -17.86
C PHE A 49 12.67 -12.58 -17.72
N LYS A 50 13.53 -12.48 -18.75
CA LYS A 50 14.83 -13.18 -18.79
C LYS A 50 15.96 -12.41 -18.09
N VAL A 51 15.63 -11.47 -17.24
CA VAL A 51 16.59 -10.66 -16.49
C VAL A 51 16.23 -10.70 -15.00
N PRO A 52 17.22 -10.62 -14.10
CA PRO A 52 16.96 -10.54 -12.67
C PRO A 52 16.01 -9.39 -12.34
N CYS A 53 14.99 -9.66 -11.56
CA CYS A 53 13.98 -8.68 -11.15
C CYS A 53 13.91 -8.59 -9.62
N VAL A 54 13.69 -7.38 -9.11
CA VAL A 54 13.41 -7.13 -7.70
C VAL A 54 12.15 -6.30 -7.58
N ILE A 55 11.18 -6.78 -6.80
CA ILE A 55 10.04 -5.96 -6.40
C ILE A 55 10.28 -5.40 -5.00
N VAL A 56 9.99 -4.13 -4.81
CA VAL A 56 10.13 -3.43 -3.52
C VAL A 56 8.75 -3.02 -3.03
N THR A 57 8.53 -3.07 -1.74
CA THR A 57 7.29 -2.76 -1.00
C THR A 57 6.22 -3.86 -0.99
N THR A 58 6.37 -4.89 -1.81
CA THR A 58 5.43 -6.02 -1.87
C THR A 58 6.20 -7.31 -1.70
N SER A 59 5.69 -8.26 -0.93
CA SER A 59 6.27 -9.60 -0.82
C SER A 59 5.85 -10.46 -2.02
N ALA A 60 6.84 -11.05 -2.69
CA ALA A 60 6.64 -12.01 -3.77
C ALA A 60 6.77 -13.49 -3.31
N GLU A 61 6.72 -13.77 -2.02
CA GLU A 61 7.01 -15.07 -1.41
C GLU A 61 6.19 -16.23 -2.02
N ASN A 62 4.98 -15.95 -2.50
CA ASN A 62 4.08 -16.94 -3.10
C ASN A 62 3.90 -16.73 -4.61
N TRP A 63 4.81 -16.02 -5.26
CA TRP A 63 4.73 -15.81 -6.71
C TRP A 63 5.62 -16.85 -7.40
N SER A 64 5.08 -17.51 -8.41
CA SER A 64 5.80 -18.56 -9.19
C SER A 64 6.75 -17.94 -10.23
N MET A 65 7.66 -17.07 -9.80
CA MET A 65 8.64 -16.40 -10.68
C MET A 65 10.05 -16.67 -10.18
N GLU A 66 10.82 -17.50 -10.89
CA GLU A 66 12.17 -17.90 -10.49
C GLU A 66 13.18 -16.76 -10.40
N GLU A 67 13.03 -15.73 -11.26
CA GLU A 67 13.95 -14.61 -11.36
C GLU A 67 13.52 -13.35 -10.57
N LEU A 68 12.48 -13.46 -9.73
CA LEU A 68 11.97 -12.36 -8.93
C LEU A 68 12.36 -12.50 -7.47
N SER A 69 13.12 -11.52 -6.99
CA SER A 69 13.33 -11.31 -5.56
C SER A 69 12.40 -10.22 -5.03
N SER A 70 12.09 -10.22 -3.74
CA SER A 70 11.32 -9.15 -3.12
C SER A 70 12.01 -8.56 -1.90
N VAL A 71 11.79 -7.27 -1.68
CA VAL A 71 12.21 -6.53 -0.47
C VAL A 71 11.00 -5.80 0.07
N SER A 72 10.51 -6.20 1.23
CA SER A 72 9.36 -5.60 1.89
C SER A 72 9.59 -5.47 3.40
N ILE A 73 8.78 -4.69 4.06
CA ILE A 73 8.68 -4.68 5.52
C ILE A 73 7.52 -5.58 5.95
N ASP A 74 7.44 -5.87 7.23
CA ASP A 74 6.25 -6.46 7.84
C ASP A 74 5.17 -5.40 7.98
N ASP A 75 4.37 -5.22 6.92
CA ASP A 75 3.31 -4.21 6.85
C ASP A 75 2.19 -4.45 7.87
N GLU A 76 1.91 -5.71 8.22
CA GLU A 76 0.92 -6.04 9.24
C GLU A 76 1.42 -5.61 10.62
N LYS A 77 2.67 -5.92 10.92
CA LYS A 77 3.29 -5.48 12.17
C LYS A 77 3.46 -3.96 12.26
N ALA A 78 3.75 -3.31 11.14
CA ALA A 78 3.84 -1.85 11.08
C ALA A 78 2.48 -1.21 11.41
N GLY A 79 1.38 -1.70 10.80
CA GLY A 79 0.02 -1.25 11.10
C GLY A 79 -0.36 -1.48 12.56
N GLU A 80 -0.11 -2.68 13.09
CA GLU A 80 -0.33 -3.00 14.51
C GLU A 80 0.42 -2.02 15.44
N THR A 81 1.69 -1.76 15.15
CA THR A 81 2.53 -0.90 15.98
C THR A 81 2.00 0.53 16.07
N ILE A 82 1.55 1.11 14.96
CA ILE A 82 1.00 2.46 14.95
C ILE A 82 -0.34 2.53 15.70
N VAL A 83 -1.19 1.54 15.52
CA VAL A 83 -2.50 1.52 16.19
C VAL A 83 -2.35 1.22 17.68
N ASP A 84 -1.43 0.33 18.09
CA ASP A 84 -1.06 0.12 19.50
C ASP A 84 -0.62 1.44 20.13
N TYR A 85 0.25 2.21 19.44
CA TYR A 85 0.70 3.52 19.93
C TYR A 85 -0.47 4.48 20.16
N LEU A 86 -1.44 4.55 19.25
CA LEU A 86 -2.62 5.40 19.41
C LEU A 86 -3.47 4.96 20.62
N ILE A 87 -3.65 3.65 20.81
CA ILE A 87 -4.42 3.10 21.92
C ILE A 87 -3.71 3.37 23.27
N GLU A 88 -2.39 3.19 23.33
CA GLU A 88 -1.57 3.49 24.50
C GLU A 88 -1.65 4.99 24.92
N HIS A 89 -1.94 5.87 23.96
CA HIS A 89 -2.19 7.30 24.21
C HIS A 89 -3.66 7.64 24.48
N GLY A 90 -4.51 6.62 24.72
CA GLY A 90 -5.88 6.77 25.17
C GLY A 90 -6.93 6.87 24.04
N HIS A 91 -6.54 6.65 22.79
CA HIS A 91 -7.48 6.67 21.67
C HIS A 91 -8.14 5.31 21.50
N THR A 92 -9.47 5.25 21.53
CA THR A 92 -10.25 4.03 21.28
C THR A 92 -11.21 4.16 20.09
N LYS A 93 -11.36 5.37 19.58
CA LYS A 93 -12.21 5.71 18.42
C LYS A 93 -11.32 6.16 17.28
N ILE A 94 -10.66 5.17 16.68
CA ILE A 94 -9.60 5.36 15.70
C ILE A 94 -10.16 5.08 14.31
N ALA A 95 -10.24 6.10 13.45
CA ALA A 95 -10.60 5.91 12.05
C ALA A 95 -9.40 5.48 11.21
N GLU A 96 -9.64 4.69 10.19
CA GLU A 96 -8.65 4.28 9.20
C GLU A 96 -8.97 4.88 7.83
N ILE A 97 -7.97 5.51 7.22
CA ILE A 97 -7.98 5.81 5.79
C ILE A 97 -7.10 4.79 5.09
N GLY A 98 -7.75 3.79 4.51
CA GLY A 98 -7.13 2.67 3.83
C GLY A 98 -7.19 2.78 2.30
N ALA A 99 -6.84 1.69 1.62
CA ALA A 99 -6.93 1.59 0.17
C ALA A 99 -7.75 0.36 -0.25
N ASN A 100 -7.70 -0.01 -1.54
CA ASN A 100 -8.40 -1.21 -1.99
C ASN A 100 -7.71 -2.47 -1.45
N LEU A 101 -8.37 -3.16 -0.54
CA LEU A 101 -7.84 -4.35 0.14
C LEU A 101 -7.71 -5.56 -0.79
N GLU A 102 -8.46 -5.61 -1.88
CA GLU A 102 -8.40 -6.69 -2.86
C GLU A 102 -7.21 -6.51 -3.81
N LEU A 103 -6.93 -5.27 -4.22
CA LEU A 103 -5.90 -4.96 -5.21
C LEU A 103 -4.52 -4.66 -4.60
N SER A 104 -4.44 -4.31 -3.32
CA SER A 104 -3.18 -3.93 -2.66
C SER A 104 -2.85 -4.84 -1.49
N GLN A 105 -1.81 -5.66 -1.64
CA GLN A 105 -1.28 -6.49 -0.55
C GLN A 105 -0.86 -5.63 0.65
N THR A 106 -0.14 -4.53 0.41
CA THR A 106 0.31 -3.60 1.45
C THR A 106 -0.87 -3.00 2.21
N ALA A 107 -1.93 -2.54 1.49
CA ALA A 107 -3.13 -2.01 2.14
C ALA A 107 -3.82 -3.06 3.00
N ARG A 108 -3.97 -4.29 2.50
CA ARG A 108 -4.57 -5.39 3.22
C ARG A 108 -3.79 -5.76 4.49
N LEU A 109 -2.47 -5.85 4.41
CA LEU A 109 -1.63 -6.18 5.55
C LEU A 109 -1.68 -5.08 6.62
N ARG A 110 -1.60 -3.81 6.24
CA ARG A 110 -1.72 -2.67 7.15
C ARG A 110 -3.10 -2.61 7.82
N HIS A 111 -4.16 -2.90 7.05
CA HIS A 111 -5.51 -3.03 7.60
C HIS A 111 -5.63 -4.20 8.59
N ASN A 112 -5.05 -5.36 8.28
CA ASN A 112 -5.01 -6.47 9.22
C ASN A 112 -4.30 -6.08 10.52
N GLY A 113 -3.18 -5.36 10.44
CA GLY A 113 -2.50 -4.82 11.62
C GLY A 113 -3.40 -3.91 12.46
N TYR A 114 -4.17 -3.03 11.83
CA TYR A 114 -5.18 -2.20 12.51
C TYR A 114 -6.21 -3.08 13.24
N LEU A 115 -6.80 -4.05 12.56
CA LEU A 115 -7.79 -4.96 13.16
C LEU A 115 -7.21 -5.80 14.30
N ASN A 116 -5.99 -6.31 14.14
CA ASN A 116 -5.29 -7.10 15.16
C ASN A 116 -5.03 -6.27 16.42
N SER A 117 -4.59 -5.03 16.28
CA SER A 117 -4.40 -4.13 17.40
C SER A 117 -5.71 -3.83 18.14
N LEU A 118 -6.78 -3.48 17.42
CA LEU A 118 -8.10 -3.27 18.04
C LEU A 118 -8.53 -4.50 18.84
N LYS A 119 -8.44 -5.68 18.24
CA LYS A 119 -8.81 -6.95 18.88
C LYS A 119 -7.97 -7.24 20.11
N LYS A 120 -6.66 -7.04 20.04
CA LYS A 120 -5.71 -7.22 21.15
C LYS A 120 -6.08 -6.36 22.37
N HIS A 121 -6.59 -5.17 22.13
CA HIS A 121 -7.00 -4.22 23.17
C HIS A 121 -8.51 -4.29 23.51
N GLY A 122 -9.23 -5.28 23.01
CA GLY A 122 -10.66 -5.48 23.30
C GLY A 122 -11.59 -4.45 22.68
N ILE A 123 -11.14 -3.74 21.65
CA ILE A 123 -11.96 -2.77 20.89
C ILE A 123 -12.63 -3.50 19.73
N THR A 124 -13.95 -3.42 19.67
CA THR A 124 -14.71 -4.03 18.57
C THR A 124 -14.56 -3.18 17.30
N PRO A 125 -14.08 -3.74 16.19
CA PRO A 125 -14.04 -3.03 14.92
C PRO A 125 -15.44 -2.62 14.46
N ASP A 126 -15.53 -1.43 13.86
CA ASP A 126 -16.76 -0.89 13.29
C ASP A 126 -16.44 -0.31 11.91
N GLU A 127 -17.08 -0.84 10.87
CA GLU A 127 -16.85 -0.45 9.48
C GLU A 127 -17.08 1.04 9.20
N ARG A 128 -17.85 1.73 10.05
CA ARG A 128 -18.04 3.18 9.93
C ARG A 128 -16.74 3.97 10.08
N TYR A 129 -15.74 3.41 10.78
CA TYR A 129 -14.43 4.02 10.98
C TYR A 129 -13.48 3.80 9.82
N TYR A 130 -13.85 3.04 8.79
CA TYR A 130 -13.04 2.82 7.61
C TYR A 130 -13.52 3.68 6.43
N GLU A 131 -12.59 4.38 5.76
CA GLU A 131 -12.82 5.00 4.46
C GLU A 131 -11.73 4.61 3.47
N ARG A 132 -12.18 4.18 2.29
CA ARG A 132 -11.29 3.81 1.21
C ARG A 132 -10.84 5.03 0.42
N ALA A 133 -9.54 5.13 0.19
CA ALA A 133 -8.91 6.13 -0.67
C ALA A 133 -7.99 5.45 -1.70
N ARG A 134 -7.37 6.24 -2.57
CA ARG A 134 -6.17 5.86 -3.32
C ARG A 134 -4.94 6.36 -2.58
N PHE A 135 -3.74 5.85 -2.91
CA PHE A 135 -2.47 6.33 -2.37
C PHE A 135 -2.14 7.74 -2.90
N SER A 136 -3.01 8.71 -2.62
CA SER A 136 -2.85 10.10 -3.03
C SER A 136 -3.42 11.08 -2.02
N TYR A 137 -2.85 12.27 -1.99
CA TYR A 137 -3.27 13.39 -1.14
C TYR A 137 -4.75 13.71 -1.32
N ASP A 138 -5.20 13.98 -2.57
CA ASP A 138 -6.57 14.40 -2.86
C ASP A 138 -7.61 13.33 -2.50
N SER A 139 -7.27 12.06 -2.71
CA SER A 139 -8.19 10.97 -2.39
C SER A 139 -8.34 10.82 -0.88
N ALA A 140 -7.25 10.92 -0.12
CA ALA A 140 -7.28 10.85 1.34
C ALA A 140 -7.96 12.09 1.97
N TYR A 141 -7.75 13.27 1.40
CA TYR A 141 -8.49 14.47 1.80
C TYR A 141 -10.00 14.26 1.69
N ARG A 142 -10.48 13.76 0.54
CA ARG A 142 -11.92 13.48 0.35
C ARG A 142 -12.43 12.37 1.27
N ALA A 143 -11.64 11.33 1.50
CA ALA A 143 -11.99 10.26 2.43
C ALA A 143 -12.14 10.78 3.87
N MET A 144 -11.20 11.64 4.30
CA MET A 144 -11.29 12.24 5.63
C MET A 144 -12.51 13.16 5.76
N LYS A 145 -12.83 13.98 4.74
CA LYS A 145 -14.06 14.79 4.77
C LYS A 145 -15.30 13.92 4.96
N LYS A 146 -15.40 12.77 4.27
CA LYS A 146 -16.51 11.82 4.47
C LYS A 146 -16.54 11.24 5.89
N LEU A 147 -15.38 10.93 6.48
CA LEU A 147 -15.31 10.47 7.87
C LEU A 147 -15.84 11.52 8.84
N LEU A 148 -15.49 12.79 8.62
CA LEU A 148 -15.94 13.91 9.44
C LEU A 148 -17.43 14.21 9.30
N GLU A 149 -18.06 13.85 8.18
CA GLU A 149 -19.49 13.96 7.93
C GLU A 149 -20.32 12.85 8.60
N LYS A 150 -19.68 11.75 9.03
CA LYS A 150 -20.38 10.66 9.71
C LYS A 150 -20.72 11.05 11.15
N ASP A 151 -21.88 10.62 11.60
CA ASP A 151 -22.29 10.78 13.02
C ASP A 151 -21.61 9.72 13.90
N ILE A 152 -20.27 9.84 13.98
CA ILE A 152 -19.41 9.02 14.84
C ILE A 152 -18.34 9.92 15.48
N GLU A 153 -17.97 9.59 16.71
CA GLU A 153 -16.85 10.26 17.37
C GLU A 153 -15.53 9.66 16.89
N ILE A 154 -14.62 10.50 16.40
CA ILE A 154 -13.27 10.10 15.98
C ILE A 154 -12.27 10.86 16.86
N THR A 155 -11.38 10.14 17.55
CA THR A 155 -10.35 10.74 18.41
C THR A 155 -8.95 10.64 17.80
N ALA A 156 -8.73 9.72 16.87
CA ALA A 156 -7.49 9.59 16.11
C ALA A 156 -7.76 9.04 14.72
N VAL A 157 -6.82 9.27 13.81
CA VAL A 157 -6.88 8.76 12.44
C VAL A 157 -5.58 8.04 12.12
N TYR A 158 -5.70 6.79 11.69
CA TYR A 158 -4.65 6.00 11.10
C TYR A 158 -4.76 6.08 9.57
N ALA A 159 -3.77 6.65 8.92
CA ALA A 159 -3.65 6.64 7.46
C ALA A 159 -2.53 5.70 7.04
N ILE A 160 -2.81 4.83 6.07
CA ILE A 160 -1.87 3.75 5.69
C ILE A 160 -0.63 4.22 4.93
N SER A 161 -0.48 5.52 4.62
CA SER A 161 0.73 6.09 4.03
C SER A 161 0.87 7.58 4.36
N ASP A 162 2.11 8.10 4.26
CA ASP A 162 2.42 9.51 4.58
C ASP A 162 1.64 10.50 3.73
N VAL A 163 1.57 10.27 2.41
CA VAL A 163 0.83 11.15 1.50
C VAL A 163 -0.66 11.19 1.84
N MET A 164 -1.22 10.07 2.30
CA MET A 164 -2.61 10.00 2.74
C MET A 164 -2.80 10.69 4.10
N ALA A 165 -1.84 10.54 5.02
CA ALA A 165 -1.87 11.23 6.30
C ALA A 165 -1.87 12.76 6.13
N ILE A 166 -1.05 13.29 5.21
CA ILE A 166 -1.00 14.72 4.91
C ILE A 166 -2.35 15.20 4.33
N GLY A 167 -2.96 14.42 3.43
CA GLY A 167 -4.28 14.73 2.88
C GLY A 167 -5.38 14.73 3.94
N ALA A 168 -5.37 13.74 4.84
CA ALA A 168 -6.29 13.66 5.96
C ALA A 168 -6.11 14.84 6.94
N LEU A 169 -4.88 15.15 7.31
CA LEU A 169 -4.57 16.30 8.18
C LEU A 169 -5.12 17.60 7.59
N ARG A 170 -4.95 17.81 6.30
CA ARG A 170 -5.49 18.99 5.65
C ARG A 170 -7.01 19.07 5.76
N ALA A 171 -7.71 17.95 5.57
CA ALA A 171 -9.17 17.90 5.69
C ALA A 171 -9.67 18.18 7.12
N ILE A 172 -8.88 17.84 8.14
CA ILE A 172 -9.21 18.15 9.53
C ILE A 172 -9.04 19.66 9.83
N LEU A 173 -8.07 20.30 9.19
CA LEU A 173 -7.77 21.71 9.42
C LEU A 173 -8.67 22.68 8.65
N ASP A 174 -9.34 22.24 7.58
CA ASP A 174 -10.31 23.01 6.77
C ASP A 174 -11.74 22.92 7.33
#